data_f7fe7a8bc53ea4bb492aa7d4abdc5add
#
_entry.id   f7fe7a8bc53ea4bb492aa7d4abdc5add
#
_cell.length_a   1.000
_cell.length_b   1.000
_cell.length_c   1.000
_cell.angle_alpha   90.00
_cell.angle_beta   90.00
_cell.angle_gamma   90.00
#
_symmetry.space_group_name_H-M   'P 1'
#
loop_
_entity.id
_entity.type
_entity.pdbx_description
1 polymer ?
#
loop_
_entity_poly.entity_id
_entity_poly.type
_entity_poly.pdbx_seq_one_letter_code
_entity_poly.pdbx_strand_id
1 'polypeptide(L)'
;MCALLSVWSQLLTWFAPNARHHRNATPRILVILLSEMGSVVLAKAMFDTLKAKHPGVDLHVLQLKKNQGVMRLLGFVPEANLHSLDDASLGSLLHDLWHTTRTLRALQLDGVMDCELFSRISALLSYACGARVRIGFTSHTQEGLYRGSFINAPVPYNTYQHISLQFVGLAKVMEAALTWSAAQLNDTTQRPLTRFLMPAIQQSLPQLPVDTAELHAFHARLQVDFASFMGNPKRVLLYVSGGALPIRAWPEDSYIALAKTLIANGCAVGVIGLPEDTPQAQRVLHAVNHPRCIGLTGYTRNLRELLMLFHNAELLVTNDGGPGHFASLTPIDVIAFFGPETGRLYGPISDRATVLESGMACSPCLTAYNHRDSFCDGDNQCLKVITVGEVEKLVLHKLQLT
;
A
#
# COMPACT_ATOMS: atom_id res chain seq x y z
N MET A 1 -16.67 -15.97 16.10
CA MET A 1 -16.97 -14.56 16.46
C MET A 1 -17.81 -13.86 15.39
N CYS A 2 -17.33 -13.67 14.15
CA CYS A 2 -18.10 -12.96 13.09
C CYS A 2 -19.47 -13.61 12.78
N ALA A 3 -19.59 -14.94 12.77
CA ALA A 3 -20.86 -15.61 12.55
C ALA A 3 -21.88 -15.31 13.66
N LEU A 4 -21.49 -15.41 14.93
CA LEU A 4 -22.35 -15.12 16.07
C LEU A 4 -22.78 -13.64 16.09
N LEU A 5 -21.84 -12.72 15.84
CA LEU A 5 -22.13 -11.29 15.76
C LEU A 5 -23.03 -10.94 14.55
N SER A 6 -22.89 -11.68 13.44
CA SER A 6 -23.78 -11.53 12.27
C SER A 6 -25.21 -11.93 12.58
N VAL A 7 -25.41 -13.07 13.25
CA VAL A 7 -26.75 -13.52 13.68
C VAL A 7 -27.35 -12.47 14.64
N TRP A 8 -26.56 -12.01 15.60
CA TRP A 8 -27.00 -10.98 16.55
C TRP A 8 -27.37 -9.66 15.85
N SER A 9 -26.55 -9.22 14.88
CA SER A 9 -26.83 -8.01 14.11
C SER A 9 -28.09 -8.14 13.25
N GLN A 10 -28.36 -9.33 12.67
CA GLN A 10 -29.59 -9.60 11.92
C GLN A 10 -30.81 -9.58 12.83
N LEU A 11 -30.73 -10.16 14.02
CA LEU A 11 -31.79 -10.10 15.02
C LEU A 11 -32.06 -8.64 15.45
N LEU A 12 -31.03 -7.85 15.70
CA LEU A 12 -31.19 -6.43 16.05
C LEU A 12 -31.81 -5.60 14.93
N THR A 13 -31.48 -5.88 13.65
CA THR A 13 -32.10 -5.19 12.52
C THR A 13 -33.56 -5.55 12.34
N TRP A 14 -33.99 -6.73 12.80
CA TRP A 14 -35.40 -7.15 12.78
C TRP A 14 -36.26 -6.38 13.78
N PHE A 15 -35.65 -5.93 14.88
CA PHE A 15 -36.32 -5.14 15.93
C PHE A 15 -36.08 -3.62 15.79
N ALA A 16 -35.16 -3.17 14.94
CA ALA A 16 -34.90 -1.77 14.72
C ALA A 16 -35.84 -1.26 13.60
N PRO A 17 -36.70 -0.26 13.87
CA PRO A 17 -37.45 0.36 12.79
C PRO A 17 -36.48 0.91 11.76
N ASN A 18 -36.81 0.74 10.47
CA ASN A 18 -36.05 1.28 9.34
C ASN A 18 -35.65 2.73 9.63
N ALA A 19 -34.45 2.93 10.16
CA ALA A 19 -33.90 4.27 10.26
C ALA A 19 -33.93 4.84 8.83
N ARG A 20 -34.71 5.89 8.62
CA ARG A 20 -34.76 6.60 7.33
C ARG A 20 -33.35 7.14 7.11
N HIS A 21 -32.53 6.38 6.37
CA HIS A 21 -31.24 6.89 5.93
C HIS A 21 -31.51 8.10 5.03
N HIS A 22 -31.20 9.25 5.54
CA HIS A 22 -31.24 10.49 4.77
C HIS A 22 -30.18 10.35 3.67
N ARG A 23 -30.58 10.44 2.40
CA ARG A 23 -29.60 10.53 1.31
C ARG A 23 -29.08 11.96 1.33
N ASN A 24 -27.79 12.12 1.53
CA ASN A 24 -27.15 13.42 1.41
C ASN A 24 -27.24 13.89 -0.04
N ALA A 25 -27.41 15.18 -0.28
CA ALA A 25 -27.41 15.76 -1.62
C ALA A 25 -26.09 15.46 -2.35
N THR A 26 -25.00 15.46 -1.58
CA THR A 26 -23.67 15.02 -2.01
C THR A 26 -23.31 13.77 -1.22
N PRO A 27 -22.95 12.65 -1.88
CA PRO A 27 -22.63 11.41 -1.17
C PRO A 27 -21.47 11.60 -0.20
N ARG A 28 -21.63 11.06 1.01
CA ARG A 28 -20.60 11.02 2.04
C ARG A 28 -20.08 9.60 2.18
N ILE A 29 -18.81 9.39 1.81
CA ILE A 29 -18.23 8.05 1.68
C ILE A 29 -16.98 7.93 2.54
N LEU A 30 -16.92 6.87 3.36
CA LEU A 30 -15.74 6.47 4.11
C LEU A 30 -14.97 5.41 3.34
N VAL A 31 -13.66 5.58 3.21
CA VAL A 31 -12.72 4.57 2.73
C VAL A 31 -11.92 4.04 3.91
N ILE A 32 -11.91 2.73 4.11
CA ILE A 32 -11.11 2.05 5.15
C ILE A 32 -9.86 1.49 4.50
N LEU A 33 -8.69 2.02 4.89
CA LEU A 33 -7.34 1.62 4.46
C LEU A 33 -6.43 1.59 5.69
N LEU A 34 -6.44 0.46 6.41
CA LEU A 34 -5.70 0.29 7.67
C LEU A 34 -4.29 -0.25 7.44
N SER A 35 -4.11 -1.08 6.42
CA SER A 35 -2.91 -1.87 6.21
C SER A 35 -1.71 -1.04 5.69
N GLU A 36 -1.00 -1.53 4.73
CA GLU A 36 0.32 -1.02 4.33
C GLU A 36 0.28 0.34 3.64
N MET A 37 1.29 1.19 3.91
CA MET A 37 1.46 2.51 3.29
C MET A 37 1.52 2.45 1.75
N GLY A 38 2.12 1.38 1.19
CA GLY A 38 2.17 1.16 -0.26
C GLY A 38 0.79 1.02 -0.90
N SER A 39 -0.15 0.36 -0.22
CA SER A 39 -1.53 0.19 -0.68
C SER A 39 -2.25 1.53 -0.85
N VAL A 40 -1.90 2.54 -0.07
CA VAL A 40 -2.45 3.91 -0.19
C VAL A 40 -2.06 4.52 -1.54
N VAL A 41 -0.80 4.34 -1.97
CA VAL A 41 -0.33 4.80 -3.29
C VAL A 41 -1.11 4.10 -4.40
N LEU A 42 -1.30 2.79 -4.27
CA LEU A 42 -2.03 1.96 -5.24
C LEU A 42 -3.53 2.28 -5.30
N ALA A 43 -4.09 2.89 -4.26
CA ALA A 43 -5.49 3.32 -4.21
C ALA A 43 -5.79 4.63 -4.97
N LYS A 44 -4.77 5.32 -5.50
CA LYS A 44 -4.95 6.63 -6.16
C LYS A 44 -6.06 6.61 -7.22
N ALA A 45 -6.04 5.65 -8.14
CA ALA A 45 -7.02 5.55 -9.21
C ALA A 45 -8.47 5.37 -8.71
N MET A 46 -8.66 4.75 -7.56
CA MET A 46 -9.95 4.62 -6.89
C MET A 46 -10.47 5.99 -6.41
N PHE A 47 -9.64 6.77 -5.73
CA PHE A 47 -10.00 8.12 -5.28
C PHE A 47 -10.32 9.03 -6.46
N ASP A 48 -9.53 8.98 -7.53
CA ASP A 48 -9.77 9.74 -8.76
C ASP A 48 -11.10 9.33 -9.41
N THR A 49 -11.43 8.04 -9.43
CA THR A 49 -12.70 7.51 -9.95
C THR A 49 -13.89 8.04 -9.16
N LEU A 50 -13.82 8.02 -7.82
CA LEU A 50 -14.90 8.53 -6.96
C LEU A 50 -15.12 10.03 -7.17
N LYS A 51 -14.06 10.83 -7.24
CA LYS A 51 -14.13 12.28 -7.47
C LYS A 51 -14.68 12.63 -8.84
N ALA A 52 -14.26 11.90 -9.88
CA ALA A 52 -14.72 12.12 -11.26
C ALA A 52 -16.22 11.81 -11.41
N LYS A 53 -16.72 10.79 -10.72
CA LYS A 53 -18.11 10.35 -10.80
C LYS A 53 -19.08 11.15 -9.93
N HIS A 54 -18.59 11.64 -8.82
CA HIS A 54 -19.36 12.43 -7.86
C HIS A 54 -18.62 13.74 -7.56
N PRO A 55 -18.70 14.74 -8.47
CA PRO A 55 -18.10 16.06 -8.18
C PRO A 55 -18.64 16.61 -6.88
N GLY A 56 -17.73 16.97 -5.96
CA GLY A 56 -18.08 17.43 -4.62
C GLY A 56 -18.34 16.32 -3.60
N VAL A 57 -18.10 15.04 -3.92
CA VAL A 57 -18.19 13.93 -2.96
C VAL A 57 -17.42 14.25 -1.67
N ASP A 58 -18.06 14.02 -0.52
CA ASP A 58 -17.45 14.18 0.80
C ASP A 58 -16.76 12.85 1.19
N LEU A 59 -15.46 12.78 0.91
CA LEU A 59 -14.65 11.60 1.16
C LEU A 59 -13.96 11.68 2.52
N HIS A 60 -14.14 10.65 3.33
CA HIS A 60 -13.45 10.42 4.59
C HIS A 60 -12.56 9.18 4.47
N VAL A 61 -11.47 9.13 5.24
CA VAL A 61 -10.57 7.97 5.29
C VAL A 61 -10.38 7.53 6.73
N LEU A 62 -10.51 6.23 6.98
CA LEU A 62 -10.11 5.59 8.23
C LEU A 62 -8.83 4.78 8.00
N GLN A 63 -7.80 5.06 8.77
CA GLN A 63 -6.45 4.51 8.62
C GLN A 63 -5.79 4.25 9.97
N LEU A 64 -4.66 3.56 9.98
CA LEU A 64 -3.77 3.56 11.14
C LEU A 64 -2.93 4.84 11.18
N LYS A 65 -2.60 5.31 12.36
CA LYS A 65 -1.84 6.55 12.60
C LYS A 65 -0.51 6.59 11.83
N LYS A 66 0.17 5.46 11.70
CA LYS A 66 1.40 5.32 10.92
C LYS A 66 1.24 5.64 9.43
N ASN A 67 0.03 5.53 8.86
CA ASN A 67 -0.26 5.79 7.45
C ASN A 67 -0.62 7.25 7.16
N GLN A 68 -0.78 8.10 8.19
CA GLN A 68 -1.18 9.50 8.06
C GLN A 68 -0.27 10.31 7.14
N GLY A 69 1.04 10.06 7.21
CA GLY A 69 2.02 10.76 6.37
C GLY A 69 1.79 10.54 4.88
N VAL A 70 1.41 9.34 4.47
CA VAL A 70 1.11 9.01 3.05
C VAL A 70 -0.15 9.72 2.59
N MET A 71 -1.21 9.67 3.38
CA MET A 71 -2.49 10.31 3.02
C MET A 71 -2.35 11.83 2.88
N ARG A 72 -1.59 12.46 3.78
CA ARG A 72 -1.26 13.89 3.70
C ARG A 72 -0.44 14.22 2.46
N LEU A 73 0.58 13.40 2.18
CA LEU A 73 1.43 13.56 1.00
C LEU A 73 0.63 13.51 -0.30
N LEU A 74 -0.30 12.56 -0.41
CA LEU A 74 -1.10 12.33 -1.62
C LEU A 74 -2.30 13.27 -1.73
N GLY A 75 -2.74 13.89 -0.64
CA GLY A 75 -3.82 14.88 -0.65
C GLY A 75 -5.16 14.36 -1.17
N PHE A 76 -5.47 13.07 -0.95
CA PHE A 76 -6.71 12.48 -1.47
C PHE A 76 -7.96 13.08 -0.85
N VAL A 77 -7.88 13.47 0.42
CA VAL A 77 -8.98 14.07 1.18
C VAL A 77 -8.44 15.23 2.03
N PRO A 78 -9.32 16.18 2.45
CA PRO A 78 -8.94 17.20 3.41
C PRO A 78 -8.46 16.60 4.74
N GLU A 79 -7.57 17.28 5.44
CA GLU A 79 -7.03 16.84 6.74
C GLU A 79 -8.15 16.55 7.77
N ALA A 80 -9.19 17.34 7.78
CA ALA A 80 -10.35 17.17 8.68
C ALA A 80 -11.11 15.86 8.45
N ASN A 81 -10.95 15.24 7.27
CA ASN A 81 -11.61 13.99 6.88
C ASN A 81 -10.70 12.76 7.08
N LEU A 82 -9.50 12.95 7.65
CA LEU A 82 -8.60 11.86 8.02
C LEU A 82 -8.88 11.40 9.45
N HIS A 83 -9.36 10.17 9.58
CA HIS A 83 -9.59 9.51 10.85
C HIS A 83 -8.50 8.46 11.07
N SER A 84 -7.85 8.49 12.22
CA SER A 84 -6.72 7.59 12.49
C SER A 84 -6.94 6.80 13.78
N LEU A 85 -6.51 5.54 13.76
CA LEU A 85 -6.46 4.66 14.92
C LEU A 85 -5.01 4.49 15.35
N ASP A 86 -4.74 4.65 16.64
CA ASP A 86 -3.42 4.42 17.23
C ASP A 86 -3.29 2.96 17.65
N ASP A 87 -2.41 2.22 16.98
CA ASP A 87 -2.11 0.80 17.25
C ASP A 87 -0.88 0.59 18.15
N ALA A 88 -0.36 1.65 18.79
CA ALA A 88 0.79 1.56 19.69
C ALA A 88 0.50 0.76 20.96
N SER A 89 -0.75 0.75 21.44
CA SER A 89 -1.19 -0.06 22.57
C SER A 89 -2.63 -0.52 22.40
N LEU A 90 -3.01 -1.61 23.08
CA LEU A 90 -4.41 -2.09 23.08
C LEU A 90 -5.36 -1.04 23.68
N GLY A 91 -4.92 -0.30 24.69
CA GLY A 91 -5.72 0.75 25.33
C GLY A 91 -6.00 1.93 24.39
N SER A 92 -4.95 2.44 23.70
CA SER A 92 -5.11 3.50 22.71
C SER A 92 -6.01 3.06 21.55
N LEU A 93 -5.80 1.84 21.06
CA LEU A 93 -6.60 1.28 19.96
C LEU A 93 -8.09 1.18 20.34
N LEU A 94 -8.43 0.65 21.51
CA LEU A 94 -9.83 0.53 21.96
C LEU A 94 -10.48 1.90 22.19
N HIS A 95 -9.76 2.85 22.79
CA HIS A 95 -10.21 4.22 22.95
C HIS A 95 -10.53 4.87 21.60
N ASP A 96 -9.57 4.78 20.65
CA ASP A 96 -9.73 5.38 19.34
C ASP A 96 -10.83 4.71 18.52
N LEU A 97 -10.96 3.38 18.61
CA LEU A 97 -12.05 2.64 17.97
C LEU A 97 -13.43 3.16 18.44
N TRP A 98 -13.60 3.35 19.75
CA TRP A 98 -14.87 3.85 20.30
C TRP A 98 -15.15 5.30 19.87
N HIS A 99 -14.17 6.19 20.03
CA HIS A 99 -14.29 7.60 19.71
C HIS A 99 -14.52 7.81 18.20
N THR A 100 -13.68 7.19 17.36
CA THR A 100 -13.75 7.32 15.90
C THR A 100 -15.05 6.74 15.36
N THR A 101 -15.48 5.57 15.85
CA THR A 101 -16.78 4.99 15.44
C THR A 101 -17.94 5.93 15.77
N ARG A 102 -17.93 6.56 16.95
CA ARG A 102 -18.96 7.54 17.34
C ARG A 102 -18.96 8.76 16.42
N THR A 103 -17.78 9.30 16.11
CA THR A 103 -17.60 10.42 15.17
C THR A 103 -18.11 10.05 13.78
N LEU A 104 -17.71 8.90 13.24
CA LEU A 104 -18.12 8.45 11.91
C LEU A 104 -19.63 8.20 11.82
N ARG A 105 -20.27 7.68 12.88
CA ARG A 105 -21.73 7.54 12.91
C ARG A 105 -22.44 8.90 12.87
N ALA A 106 -21.91 9.91 13.54
CA ALA A 106 -22.48 11.27 13.53
C ALA A 106 -22.43 11.92 12.13
N LEU A 107 -21.52 11.49 11.26
CA LEU A 107 -21.42 11.96 9.87
C LEU A 107 -22.58 11.48 8.99
N GLN A 108 -23.36 10.47 9.41
CA GLN A 108 -24.45 9.89 8.60
C GLN A 108 -23.97 9.48 7.19
N LEU A 109 -22.96 8.62 7.14
CA LEU A 109 -22.32 8.14 5.91
C LEU A 109 -23.32 7.43 4.99
N ASP A 110 -23.32 7.75 3.69
CA ASP A 110 -24.07 7.03 2.67
C ASP A 110 -23.43 5.69 2.34
N GLY A 111 -22.08 5.63 2.32
CA GLY A 111 -21.34 4.44 1.99
C GLY A 111 -20.02 4.29 2.75
N VAL A 112 -19.62 3.03 2.92
CA VAL A 112 -18.28 2.62 3.39
C VAL A 112 -17.67 1.69 2.36
N MET A 113 -16.43 1.97 1.98
CA MET A 113 -15.58 1.10 1.15
C MET A 113 -14.48 0.51 2.03
N ASP A 114 -14.58 -0.78 2.30
CA ASP A 114 -13.57 -1.54 3.02
C ASP A 114 -12.57 -2.13 2.02
N CYS A 115 -11.41 -1.50 1.91
CA CYS A 115 -10.33 -1.88 1.01
C CYS A 115 -9.42 -2.97 1.57
N GLU A 116 -9.66 -3.42 2.81
CA GLU A 116 -8.85 -4.46 3.46
C GLU A 116 -9.13 -5.85 2.90
N LEU A 117 -8.07 -6.61 2.70
CA LEU A 117 -8.13 -7.99 2.20
C LEU A 117 -8.57 -8.94 3.31
N PHE A 118 -9.88 -9.23 3.36
CA PHE A 118 -10.51 -10.19 4.27
C PHE A 118 -10.33 -9.92 5.77
N SER A 119 -9.99 -8.70 6.17
CA SER A 119 -9.93 -8.31 7.59
C SER A 119 -11.33 -8.34 8.23
N ARG A 120 -11.45 -9.04 9.35
CA ARG A 120 -12.70 -9.10 10.14
C ARG A 120 -12.94 -7.82 10.93
N ILE A 121 -11.86 -7.17 11.37
CA ILE A 121 -11.93 -5.90 12.13
C ILE A 121 -12.48 -4.79 11.24
N SER A 122 -11.98 -4.66 10.01
CA SER A 122 -12.48 -3.64 9.09
C SER A 122 -13.94 -3.86 8.68
N ALA A 123 -14.37 -5.12 8.53
CA ALA A 123 -15.78 -5.45 8.29
C ALA A 123 -16.68 -5.04 9.46
N LEU A 124 -16.25 -5.28 10.72
CA LEU A 124 -16.96 -4.82 11.91
C LEU A 124 -17.03 -3.29 11.97
N LEU A 125 -15.93 -2.60 11.66
CA LEU A 125 -15.88 -1.14 11.59
C LEU A 125 -16.82 -0.60 10.51
N SER A 126 -16.85 -1.22 9.33
CA SER A 126 -17.78 -0.87 8.25
C SER A 126 -19.23 -0.92 8.70
N TYR A 127 -19.58 -1.94 9.49
CA TYR A 127 -20.93 -2.05 10.08
C TYR A 127 -21.16 -1.02 11.19
N ALA A 128 -20.19 -0.88 12.09
CA ALA A 128 -20.28 0.02 13.25
C ALA A 128 -20.44 1.49 12.87
N CYS A 129 -19.90 1.93 11.70
CA CYS A 129 -20.06 3.29 11.18
C CYS A 129 -21.52 3.62 10.80
N GLY A 130 -22.39 2.64 10.68
CA GLY A 130 -23.83 2.84 10.42
C GLY A 130 -24.17 3.22 8.98
N ALA A 131 -23.24 3.14 8.02
CA ALA A 131 -23.50 3.45 6.62
C ALA A 131 -24.51 2.48 5.99
N ARG A 132 -25.35 3.01 5.09
CA ARG A 132 -26.35 2.22 4.36
C ARG A 132 -25.69 1.24 3.39
N VAL A 133 -24.72 1.67 2.63
CA VAL A 133 -23.98 0.85 1.67
C VAL A 133 -22.61 0.48 2.26
N ARG A 134 -22.28 -0.80 2.28
CA ARG A 134 -21.00 -1.30 2.80
C ARG A 134 -20.39 -2.25 1.80
N ILE A 135 -19.34 -1.78 1.13
CA ILE A 135 -18.62 -2.50 0.07
C ILE A 135 -17.32 -3.05 0.62
N GLY A 136 -16.91 -4.20 0.13
CA GLY A 136 -15.61 -4.78 0.43
C GLY A 136 -15.40 -6.10 -0.32
N PHE A 137 -14.18 -6.58 -0.32
CA PHE A 137 -13.87 -7.87 -0.92
C PHE A 137 -14.48 -9.00 -0.11
N THR A 138 -15.00 -9.99 -0.83
CA THR A 138 -15.57 -11.18 -0.22
C THR A 138 -15.19 -12.42 -1.01
N SER A 139 -14.96 -13.48 -0.28
CA SER A 139 -14.95 -14.85 -0.76
C SER A 139 -15.77 -15.67 0.23
N HIS A 140 -16.69 -16.44 -0.28
CA HIS A 140 -17.57 -17.28 0.55
C HIS A 140 -17.17 -18.76 0.54
N THR A 141 -16.08 -19.09 -0.18
CA THR A 141 -15.67 -20.47 -0.40
C THR A 141 -14.74 -21.00 0.68
N GLN A 142 -14.15 -20.11 1.51
CA GLN A 142 -13.22 -20.50 2.57
C GLN A 142 -13.67 -19.93 3.92
N GLU A 143 -13.81 -20.79 4.89
CA GLU A 143 -14.29 -20.43 6.24
C GLU A 143 -13.41 -19.38 6.92
N GLY A 144 -12.09 -19.48 6.77
CA GLY A 144 -11.11 -18.53 7.32
C GLY A 144 -11.30 -17.09 6.84
N LEU A 145 -11.88 -16.91 5.65
CA LEU A 145 -12.09 -15.60 5.02
C LEU A 145 -13.48 -15.03 5.29
N TYR A 146 -14.34 -15.75 6.00
CA TYR A 146 -15.69 -15.29 6.30
C TYR A 146 -15.68 -14.06 7.21
N ARG A 147 -16.28 -12.98 6.75
CA ARG A 147 -16.32 -11.67 7.41
C ARG A 147 -17.70 -11.32 8.00
N GLY A 148 -18.61 -12.28 8.05
CA GLY A 148 -19.99 -12.04 8.46
C GLY A 148 -20.83 -11.36 7.36
N SER A 149 -22.05 -10.96 7.74
CA SER A 149 -22.98 -10.24 6.85
C SER A 149 -22.77 -8.71 6.88
N PHE A 150 -21.61 -8.25 7.38
CA PHE A 150 -21.36 -6.83 7.59
C PHE A 150 -21.14 -6.07 6.29
N ILE A 151 -20.65 -6.74 5.26
CA ILE A 151 -20.55 -6.21 3.89
C ILE A 151 -21.84 -6.57 3.14
N ASN A 152 -22.62 -5.55 2.75
CA ASN A 152 -23.90 -5.76 2.06
C ASN A 152 -23.87 -5.48 0.56
N ALA A 153 -22.74 -5.06 0.02
CA ALA A 153 -22.45 -4.95 -1.42
C ALA A 153 -21.08 -5.57 -1.71
N PRO A 154 -20.96 -6.91 -1.65
CA PRO A 154 -19.71 -7.62 -1.79
C PRO A 154 -19.16 -7.57 -3.22
N VAL A 155 -17.84 -7.48 -3.34
CA VAL A 155 -17.10 -7.52 -4.61
C VAL A 155 -16.17 -8.73 -4.59
N PRO A 156 -16.19 -9.60 -5.61
CA PRO A 156 -15.25 -10.70 -5.70
C PRO A 156 -13.80 -10.20 -5.78
N TYR A 157 -12.90 -10.81 -5.00
CA TYR A 157 -11.47 -10.56 -5.11
C TYR A 157 -10.91 -11.32 -6.32
N ASN A 158 -10.22 -10.61 -7.21
CA ASN A 158 -9.65 -11.17 -8.42
C ASN A 158 -8.12 -11.27 -8.33
N THR A 159 -7.60 -12.47 -8.12
CA THR A 159 -6.15 -12.75 -8.00
C THR A 159 -5.36 -12.57 -9.30
N TYR A 160 -6.01 -12.31 -10.42
CA TYR A 160 -5.38 -12.10 -11.72
C TYR A 160 -5.29 -10.62 -12.12
N GLN A 161 -5.80 -9.72 -11.29
CA GLN A 161 -5.80 -8.29 -11.55
C GLN A 161 -5.03 -7.53 -10.48
N HIS A 162 -4.25 -6.57 -10.91
CA HIS A 162 -3.52 -5.67 -10.02
C HIS A 162 -4.46 -5.02 -8.99
N ILE A 163 -4.01 -4.90 -7.73
CA ILE A 163 -4.86 -4.42 -6.63
C ILE A 163 -5.42 -3.01 -6.87
N SER A 164 -4.68 -2.15 -7.57
CA SER A 164 -5.17 -0.81 -7.93
C SER A 164 -6.43 -0.85 -8.78
N LEU A 165 -6.54 -1.80 -9.72
CA LEU A 165 -7.74 -2.01 -10.52
C LEU A 165 -8.89 -2.56 -9.67
N GLN A 166 -8.58 -3.45 -8.74
CA GLN A 166 -9.59 -3.99 -7.83
C GLN A 166 -10.18 -2.90 -6.93
N PHE A 167 -9.36 -1.96 -6.46
CA PHE A 167 -9.84 -0.77 -5.75
C PHE A 167 -10.75 0.10 -6.63
N VAL A 168 -10.43 0.29 -7.91
CA VAL A 168 -11.34 0.93 -8.87
C VAL A 168 -12.65 0.15 -9.01
N GLY A 169 -12.58 -1.18 -8.97
CA GLY A 169 -13.76 -2.05 -8.95
C GLY A 169 -14.68 -1.76 -7.76
N LEU A 170 -14.12 -1.59 -6.55
CA LEU A 170 -14.89 -1.20 -5.37
C LEU A 170 -15.59 0.15 -5.59
N ALA A 171 -14.89 1.16 -6.16
CA ALA A 171 -15.47 2.47 -6.44
C ALA A 171 -16.64 2.38 -7.43
N LYS A 172 -16.52 1.57 -8.51
CA LYS A 172 -17.59 1.36 -9.48
C LYS A 172 -18.81 0.67 -8.88
N VAL A 173 -18.62 -0.30 -7.99
CA VAL A 173 -19.72 -0.93 -7.26
C VAL A 173 -20.34 0.04 -6.26
N MET A 174 -19.56 0.93 -5.61
CA MET A 174 -20.08 2.00 -4.76
C MET A 174 -21.03 2.91 -5.54
N GLU A 175 -20.63 3.37 -6.71
CA GLU A 175 -21.47 4.19 -7.61
C GLU A 175 -22.83 3.54 -7.85
N ALA A 176 -22.84 2.25 -8.24
CA ALA A 176 -24.07 1.52 -8.47
C ALA A 176 -24.90 1.31 -7.18
N ALA A 177 -24.24 0.87 -6.10
CA ALA A 177 -24.92 0.50 -4.85
C ALA A 177 -25.54 1.70 -4.12
N LEU A 178 -25.03 2.90 -4.32
CA LEU A 178 -25.66 4.11 -3.79
C LEU A 178 -27.11 4.31 -4.33
N THR A 179 -27.42 3.77 -5.50
CA THR A 179 -28.78 3.83 -6.09
C THR A 179 -29.69 2.69 -5.63
N TRP A 180 -29.15 1.61 -5.06
CA TRP A 180 -29.92 0.41 -4.71
C TRP A 180 -30.90 0.68 -3.57
N SER A 181 -32.03 -0.03 -3.62
CA SER A 181 -33.03 -0.03 -2.54
C SER A 181 -32.51 -0.83 -1.32
N ALA A 182 -33.17 -0.69 -0.19
CA ALA A 182 -32.90 -1.49 1.00
C ALA A 182 -33.07 -3.00 0.73
N ALA A 183 -34.08 -3.39 -0.04
CA ALA A 183 -34.31 -4.78 -0.44
C ALA A 183 -33.12 -5.34 -1.23
N GLN A 184 -32.64 -4.59 -2.22
CA GLN A 184 -31.47 -4.98 -3.04
C GLN A 184 -30.16 -5.06 -2.23
N LEU A 185 -30.02 -4.27 -1.19
CA LEU A 185 -28.85 -4.34 -0.30
C LEU A 185 -28.91 -5.54 0.66
N ASN A 186 -30.11 -5.93 1.09
CA ASN A 186 -30.31 -6.99 2.09
C ASN A 186 -30.52 -8.36 1.48
N ASP A 187 -30.96 -8.44 0.22
CA ASP A 187 -31.20 -9.70 -0.49
C ASP A 187 -30.29 -9.81 -1.72
N THR A 188 -29.42 -10.80 -1.70
CA THR A 188 -28.46 -11.07 -2.78
C THR A 188 -29.15 -11.42 -4.10
N THR A 189 -30.35 -12.03 -4.06
CA THR A 189 -31.10 -12.43 -5.24
C THR A 189 -31.72 -11.25 -5.98
N GLN A 190 -31.98 -10.14 -5.29
CA GLN A 190 -32.56 -8.92 -5.85
C GLN A 190 -31.52 -7.90 -6.30
N ARG A 191 -30.23 -8.18 -6.09
CA ARG A 191 -29.16 -7.25 -6.50
C ARG A 191 -29.00 -7.22 -8.01
N PRO A 192 -28.96 -6.02 -8.59
CA PRO A 192 -28.56 -5.88 -9.99
C PRO A 192 -27.13 -6.40 -10.16
N LEU A 193 -26.89 -7.16 -11.21
CA LEU A 193 -25.53 -7.53 -11.59
C LEU A 193 -24.80 -6.29 -12.05
N THR A 194 -23.80 -5.87 -11.29
CA THR A 194 -22.93 -4.76 -11.68
C THR A 194 -21.88 -5.28 -12.65
N ARG A 195 -22.10 -4.99 -13.94
CA ARG A 195 -21.19 -5.36 -15.03
C ARG A 195 -20.55 -4.11 -15.59
N PHE A 196 -19.23 -4.08 -15.58
CA PHE A 196 -18.45 -2.98 -16.17
C PHE A 196 -17.12 -3.51 -16.70
N LEU A 197 -16.60 -2.83 -17.70
CA LEU A 197 -15.24 -3.06 -18.15
C LEU A 197 -14.27 -2.37 -17.20
N MET A 198 -13.26 -3.10 -16.76
CA MET A 198 -12.17 -2.50 -16.02
C MET A 198 -11.34 -1.63 -16.98
N PRO A 199 -10.88 -0.46 -16.51
CA PRO A 199 -9.90 0.31 -17.27
C PRO A 199 -8.60 -0.49 -17.41
N ALA A 200 -7.80 -0.14 -18.42
CA ALA A 200 -6.42 -0.61 -18.46
C ALA A 200 -5.66 -0.13 -17.21
N ILE A 201 -4.71 -0.94 -16.75
CA ILE A 201 -3.83 -0.49 -15.68
C ILE A 201 -3.03 0.73 -16.19
N GLN A 202 -2.89 1.72 -15.34
CA GLN A 202 -2.00 2.84 -15.66
C GLN A 202 -0.57 2.33 -15.77
N GLN A 203 0.15 2.72 -16.78
CA GLN A 203 1.56 2.35 -16.93
C GLN A 203 2.43 3.08 -15.90
N SER A 204 2.09 4.34 -15.61
CA SER A 204 2.76 5.15 -14.60
C SER A 204 1.76 5.98 -13.81
N LEU A 205 2.04 6.15 -12.52
CA LEU A 205 1.37 7.16 -11.70
C LEU A 205 1.88 8.55 -12.07
N PRO A 206 1.05 9.60 -11.97
CA PRO A 206 1.52 10.96 -12.06
C PRO A 206 2.59 11.22 -10.99
N GLN A 207 3.70 11.82 -11.40
CA GLN A 207 4.73 12.27 -10.46
C GLN A 207 4.17 13.34 -9.54
N LEU A 208 4.55 13.27 -8.26
CA LEU A 208 4.17 14.33 -7.32
C LEU A 208 5.05 15.57 -7.56
N PRO A 209 4.45 16.76 -7.58
CA PRO A 209 5.21 17.98 -7.66
C PRO A 209 6.10 18.15 -6.42
N VAL A 210 7.36 18.48 -6.63
CA VAL A 210 8.32 18.79 -5.57
C VAL A 210 8.58 20.29 -5.59
N ASP A 211 8.53 20.90 -4.42
CA ASP A 211 8.96 22.29 -4.26
C ASP A 211 10.46 22.39 -4.53
N THR A 212 10.84 23.24 -5.48
CA THR A 212 12.25 23.39 -5.90
C THR A 212 13.14 23.94 -4.80
N ALA A 213 12.64 24.82 -3.94
CA ALA A 213 13.39 25.37 -2.82
C ALA A 213 13.63 24.30 -1.75
N GLU A 214 12.61 23.50 -1.42
CA GLU A 214 12.76 22.35 -0.51
C GLU A 214 13.73 21.31 -1.07
N LEU A 215 13.65 21.01 -2.38
CA LEU A 215 14.57 20.07 -3.03
C LEU A 215 16.01 20.56 -2.99
N HIS A 216 16.24 21.83 -3.27
CA HIS A 216 17.58 22.44 -3.19
C HIS A 216 18.11 22.44 -1.75
N ALA A 217 17.29 22.75 -0.76
CA ALA A 217 17.68 22.70 0.65
C ALA A 217 18.05 21.28 1.08
N PHE A 218 17.26 20.29 0.65
CA PHE A 218 17.54 18.87 0.91
C PHE A 218 18.82 18.41 0.23
N HIS A 219 19.03 18.78 -1.03
CA HIS A 219 20.26 18.50 -1.78
C HIS A 219 21.50 19.09 -1.07
N ALA A 220 21.42 20.36 -0.63
CA ALA A 220 22.51 21.01 0.09
C ALA A 220 22.84 20.29 1.41
N ARG A 221 21.81 19.83 2.15
CA ARG A 221 22.00 19.03 3.37
C ARG A 221 22.70 17.71 3.05
N LEU A 222 22.24 16.97 2.03
CA LEU A 222 22.91 15.74 1.58
C LEU A 222 24.36 15.99 1.16
N GLN A 223 24.64 17.09 0.48
CA GLN A 223 26.01 17.45 0.05
C GLN A 223 26.92 17.69 1.23
N VAL A 224 26.44 18.32 2.32
CA VAL A 224 27.19 18.54 3.54
C VAL A 224 27.42 17.25 4.29
N ASP A 225 26.37 16.46 4.49
CA ASP A 225 26.42 15.26 5.33
C ASP A 225 27.10 14.09 4.63
N PHE A 226 27.02 13.99 3.28
CA PHE A 226 27.46 12.85 2.47
C PHE A 226 28.16 13.28 1.17
N ALA A 227 29.18 14.12 1.27
CA ALA A 227 29.90 14.68 0.13
C ALA A 227 30.42 13.61 -0.85
N SER A 228 30.92 12.48 -0.35
CA SER A 228 31.41 11.36 -1.17
C SER A 228 30.33 10.66 -2.01
N PHE A 229 29.10 10.65 -1.52
CA PHE A 229 27.94 10.12 -2.22
C PHE A 229 27.42 11.17 -3.24
N MET A 230 27.23 12.39 -2.81
CA MET A 230 26.66 13.46 -3.63
C MET A 230 27.60 13.94 -4.74
N GLY A 231 28.91 13.86 -4.54
CA GLY A 231 29.93 14.16 -5.57
C GLY A 231 29.99 13.14 -6.71
N ASN A 232 29.21 12.07 -6.64
CA ASN A 232 29.15 11.05 -7.67
C ASN A 232 27.92 11.25 -8.58
N PRO A 233 28.06 11.19 -9.93
CA PRO A 233 26.94 11.36 -10.85
C PRO A 233 26.01 10.11 -10.92
N LYS A 234 26.48 8.93 -10.48
CA LYS A 234 25.72 7.69 -10.48
C LYS A 234 25.49 7.22 -9.04
N ARG A 235 24.31 7.56 -8.50
CA ARG A 235 23.89 7.27 -7.13
C ARG A 235 22.80 6.20 -7.13
N VAL A 236 23.04 5.11 -6.45
CA VAL A 236 22.12 3.99 -6.34
C VAL A 236 21.66 3.85 -4.89
N LEU A 237 20.37 3.73 -4.70
CA LEU A 237 19.77 3.48 -3.40
C LEU A 237 19.43 1.99 -3.27
N LEU A 238 19.77 1.39 -2.14
CA LEU A 238 19.45 0.01 -1.81
C LEU A 238 18.53 -0.03 -0.58
N TYR A 239 17.36 -0.66 -0.72
CA TYR A 239 16.50 -1.00 0.41
C TYR A 239 16.65 -2.49 0.71
N VAL A 240 17.41 -2.80 1.75
CA VAL A 240 17.85 -4.17 2.05
C VAL A 240 16.90 -4.94 2.95
N SER A 241 15.94 -4.25 3.59
CA SER A 241 15.00 -4.84 4.53
C SER A 241 13.77 -5.44 3.84
N GLY A 242 13.18 -6.48 4.44
CA GLY A 242 11.86 -7.00 4.08
C GLY A 242 10.70 -6.24 4.75
N GLY A 243 11.00 -5.20 5.53
CA GLY A 243 10.02 -4.45 6.31
C GLY A 243 9.31 -5.32 7.35
N ALA A 244 8.00 -5.20 7.44
CA ALA A 244 7.19 -5.98 8.38
C ALA A 244 7.20 -7.50 8.11
N LEU A 245 7.61 -7.92 6.91
CA LEU A 245 7.70 -9.33 6.51
C LEU A 245 9.12 -9.65 6.04
N PRO A 246 10.02 -10.05 6.94
CA PRO A 246 11.44 -10.32 6.61
C PRO A 246 11.65 -11.32 5.47
N ILE A 247 10.71 -12.23 5.27
CA ILE A 247 10.70 -13.21 4.17
C ILE A 247 10.71 -12.57 2.77
N ARG A 248 10.39 -11.27 2.65
CA ARG A 248 10.43 -10.52 1.38
C ARG A 248 11.83 -10.02 1.01
N ALA A 249 12.81 -10.15 1.89
CA ALA A 249 14.16 -9.62 1.64
C ALA A 249 14.96 -10.51 0.69
N TRP A 250 15.54 -9.90 -0.37
CA TRP A 250 16.61 -10.54 -1.14
C TRP A 250 17.83 -10.77 -0.22
N PRO A 251 18.65 -11.83 -0.44
CA PRO A 251 19.73 -12.17 0.48
C PRO A 251 20.68 -11.00 0.74
N GLU A 252 21.07 -10.84 2.01
CA GLU A 252 21.97 -9.76 2.43
C GLU A 252 23.33 -9.83 1.71
N ASP A 253 23.90 -11.05 1.56
CA ASP A 253 25.15 -11.26 0.81
C ASP A 253 25.04 -10.83 -0.65
N SER A 254 23.86 -10.97 -1.24
CA SER A 254 23.60 -10.52 -2.62
C SER A 254 23.59 -8.98 -2.71
N TYR A 255 23.00 -8.28 -1.73
CA TYR A 255 23.11 -6.83 -1.65
C TYR A 255 24.54 -6.34 -1.43
N ILE A 256 25.32 -7.05 -0.59
CA ILE A 256 26.75 -6.75 -0.36
C ILE A 256 27.53 -6.90 -1.67
N ALA A 257 27.33 -8.01 -2.40
CA ALA A 257 28.00 -8.25 -3.67
C ALA A 257 27.63 -7.17 -4.70
N LEU A 258 26.33 -6.87 -4.86
CA LEU A 258 25.84 -5.81 -5.74
C LEU A 258 26.48 -4.44 -5.40
N ALA A 259 26.51 -4.08 -4.12
CA ALA A 259 27.10 -2.81 -3.69
C ALA A 259 28.58 -2.72 -4.01
N LYS A 260 29.36 -3.81 -3.83
CA LYS A 260 30.78 -3.87 -4.20
C LYS A 260 30.97 -3.69 -5.71
N THR A 261 30.16 -4.36 -6.53
CA THR A 261 30.21 -4.22 -7.99
C THR A 261 29.87 -2.77 -8.41
N LEU A 262 28.85 -2.16 -7.82
CA LEU A 262 28.48 -0.78 -8.11
C LEU A 262 29.63 0.20 -7.77
N ILE A 263 30.26 0.04 -6.62
CA ILE A 263 31.42 0.83 -6.21
C ILE A 263 32.59 0.65 -7.18
N ALA A 264 32.88 -0.59 -7.60
CA ALA A 264 33.94 -0.89 -8.57
C ALA A 264 33.68 -0.24 -9.93
N ASN A 265 32.40 -0.11 -10.33
CA ASN A 265 31.97 0.56 -11.56
C ASN A 265 31.78 2.09 -11.38
N GLY A 266 32.33 2.65 -10.34
CA GLY A 266 32.37 4.12 -10.16
C GLY A 266 31.08 4.71 -9.57
N CYS A 267 30.09 3.94 -9.14
CA CYS A 267 28.87 4.42 -8.52
C CYS A 267 29.08 4.80 -7.03
N ALA A 268 28.13 5.55 -6.49
CA ALA A 268 27.94 5.70 -5.06
C ALA A 268 26.66 4.95 -4.63
N VAL A 269 26.68 4.38 -3.44
CA VAL A 269 25.60 3.54 -2.90
C VAL A 269 25.09 4.13 -1.58
N GLY A 270 23.76 4.30 -1.46
CA GLY A 270 23.08 4.72 -0.24
C GLY A 270 22.15 3.60 0.25
N VAL A 271 22.37 3.08 1.45
CA VAL A 271 21.47 2.09 2.05
C VAL A 271 20.38 2.82 2.82
N ILE A 272 19.14 2.71 2.32
CA ILE A 272 17.96 3.36 2.89
C ILE A 272 17.14 2.41 3.75
N GLY A 273 16.29 2.95 4.61
CA GLY A 273 15.36 2.20 5.46
C GLY A 273 14.84 3.07 6.60
N LEU A 274 13.96 2.48 7.38
CA LEU A 274 13.50 3.04 8.64
C LEU A 274 14.60 2.92 9.72
N PRO A 275 14.50 3.62 10.84
CA PRO A 275 15.47 3.46 11.95
C PRO A 275 15.63 2.01 12.42
N GLU A 276 14.57 1.21 12.36
CA GLU A 276 14.54 -0.20 12.74
C GLU A 276 15.38 -1.08 11.81
N ASP A 277 15.59 -0.65 10.55
CA ASP A 277 16.40 -1.37 9.55
C ASP A 277 17.91 -1.11 9.73
N THR A 278 18.31 -0.22 10.65
CA THR A 278 19.70 0.16 10.85
C THR A 278 20.65 -1.01 11.12
N PRO A 279 20.31 -2.03 11.92
CA PRO A 279 21.21 -3.17 12.14
C PRO A 279 21.56 -3.92 10.86
N GLN A 280 20.59 -4.11 9.96
CA GLN A 280 20.81 -4.79 8.68
C GLN A 280 21.63 -3.91 7.71
N ALA A 281 21.30 -2.63 7.63
CA ALA A 281 22.07 -1.66 6.85
C ALA A 281 23.54 -1.60 7.29
N GLN A 282 23.81 -1.59 8.60
CA GLN A 282 25.16 -1.57 9.16
C GLN A 282 25.99 -2.79 8.76
N ARG A 283 25.38 -3.99 8.68
CA ARG A 283 26.12 -5.19 8.22
C ARG A 283 26.55 -5.03 6.77
N VAL A 284 25.68 -4.50 5.90
CA VAL A 284 26.02 -4.20 4.50
C VAL A 284 27.16 -3.16 4.43
N LEU A 285 27.03 -2.05 5.16
CA LEU A 285 28.03 -0.99 5.17
C LEU A 285 29.42 -1.49 5.63
N HIS A 286 29.46 -2.28 6.71
CA HIS A 286 30.71 -2.87 7.22
C HIS A 286 31.34 -3.84 6.23
N ALA A 287 30.53 -4.67 5.56
CA ALA A 287 31.03 -5.66 4.60
C ALA A 287 31.53 -5.02 3.28
N VAL A 288 30.93 -3.88 2.88
CA VAL A 288 31.38 -3.09 1.71
C VAL A 288 32.58 -2.23 2.05
N ASN A 289 32.61 -1.62 3.23
CA ASN A 289 33.68 -0.81 3.80
C ASN A 289 34.30 0.19 2.81
N HIS A 290 33.48 1.07 2.25
CA HIS A 290 33.95 2.04 1.24
C HIS A 290 33.29 3.42 1.46
N PRO A 291 34.03 4.55 1.35
CA PRO A 291 33.48 5.89 1.64
C PRO A 291 32.32 6.31 0.72
N ARG A 292 32.15 5.72 -0.46
CA ARG A 292 30.99 5.95 -1.34
C ARG A 292 29.81 5.04 -1.03
N CYS A 293 29.90 4.17 -0.03
CA CYS A 293 28.77 3.36 0.49
C CYS A 293 28.35 3.93 1.83
N ILE A 294 27.19 4.60 1.87
CA ILE A 294 26.73 5.35 3.02
C ILE A 294 25.43 4.80 3.61
N GLY A 295 25.21 5.02 4.89
CA GLY A 295 23.98 4.69 5.59
C GLY A 295 23.01 5.86 5.59
N LEU A 296 21.79 5.63 5.09
CA LEU A 296 20.70 6.60 5.04
C LEU A 296 19.46 6.11 5.80
N THR A 297 19.58 5.03 6.59
CA THR A 297 18.48 4.56 7.45
C THR A 297 18.11 5.63 8.48
N GLY A 298 16.81 5.98 8.53
CA GLY A 298 16.31 7.03 9.42
C GLY A 298 16.75 8.47 9.06
N TYR A 299 17.46 8.68 7.96
CA TYR A 299 17.92 10.03 7.56
C TYR A 299 16.77 10.93 7.10
N THR A 300 15.80 10.39 6.38
CA THR A 300 14.61 11.12 5.95
C THR A 300 13.60 11.23 7.09
N ARG A 301 13.18 12.45 7.41
CA ARG A 301 12.30 12.77 8.55
C ARG A 301 10.84 12.44 8.29
N ASN A 302 10.47 12.37 7.01
CA ASN A 302 9.12 12.11 6.54
C ASN A 302 9.15 11.62 5.08
N LEU A 303 7.99 11.21 4.55
CA LEU A 303 7.87 10.70 3.19
C LEU A 303 8.19 11.76 2.12
N ARG A 304 7.96 13.05 2.37
CA ARG A 304 8.31 14.11 1.44
C ARG A 304 9.83 14.18 1.25
N GLU A 305 10.61 14.06 2.33
CA GLU A 305 12.07 13.96 2.25
C GLU A 305 12.53 12.66 1.56
N LEU A 306 11.80 11.55 1.72
CA LEU A 306 12.09 10.32 0.97
C LEU A 306 11.92 10.53 -0.55
N LEU A 307 10.87 11.23 -0.99
CA LEU A 307 10.73 11.59 -2.41
C LEU A 307 11.86 12.51 -2.88
N MET A 308 12.29 13.49 -2.07
CA MET A 308 13.44 14.33 -2.39
C MET A 308 14.73 13.51 -2.50
N LEU A 309 14.92 12.50 -1.66
CA LEU A 309 16.05 11.55 -1.76
C LEU A 309 16.00 10.79 -3.09
N PHE A 310 14.82 10.34 -3.52
CA PHE A 310 14.65 9.69 -4.83
C PHE A 310 14.94 10.62 -6.01
N HIS A 311 14.66 11.91 -5.90
CA HIS A 311 15.08 12.91 -6.90
C HIS A 311 16.61 13.16 -6.92
N ASN A 312 17.34 12.72 -5.90
CA ASN A 312 18.79 12.84 -5.79
C ASN A 312 19.54 11.56 -6.13
N ALA A 313 18.87 10.56 -6.71
CA ALA A 313 19.46 9.30 -7.11
C ALA A 313 18.92 8.82 -8.46
N GLU A 314 19.67 7.99 -9.15
CA GLU A 314 19.35 7.50 -10.48
C GLU A 314 18.54 6.19 -10.44
N LEU A 315 18.77 5.35 -9.42
CA LEU A 315 18.18 4.01 -9.33
C LEU A 315 17.90 3.63 -7.88
N LEU A 316 16.75 3.00 -7.66
CA LEU A 316 16.39 2.28 -6.43
C LEU A 316 16.36 0.79 -6.72
N VAL A 317 17.09 -0.01 -5.93
CA VAL A 317 16.94 -1.46 -5.86
C VAL A 317 16.27 -1.79 -4.53
N THR A 318 15.12 -2.46 -4.59
CA THR A 318 14.24 -2.64 -3.44
C THR A 318 13.61 -4.03 -3.41
N ASN A 319 13.25 -4.47 -2.22
CA ASN A 319 12.33 -5.59 -2.02
C ASN A 319 10.88 -5.14 -2.23
N ASP A 320 9.97 -6.10 -2.32
CA ASP A 320 8.52 -5.85 -2.26
C ASP A 320 8.18 -5.07 -0.97
N GLY A 321 7.68 -3.85 -1.14
CA GLY A 321 7.37 -2.97 -0.02
C GLY A 321 7.15 -1.50 -0.39
N GLY A 322 6.98 -0.67 0.64
CA GLY A 322 6.68 0.76 0.51
C GLY A 322 7.61 1.56 -0.40
N PRO A 323 8.95 1.42 -0.30
CA PRO A 323 9.87 2.25 -1.10
C PRO A 323 9.64 2.17 -2.60
N GLY A 324 9.36 0.98 -3.17
CA GLY A 324 9.06 0.83 -4.58
C GLY A 324 7.81 1.61 -5.03
N HIS A 325 6.77 1.63 -4.20
CA HIS A 325 5.55 2.39 -4.49
C HIS A 325 5.76 3.90 -4.39
N PHE A 326 6.51 4.37 -3.39
CA PHE A 326 6.83 5.79 -3.29
C PHE A 326 7.73 6.27 -4.43
N ALA A 327 8.66 5.43 -4.87
CA ALA A 327 9.52 5.70 -6.02
C ALA A 327 8.70 5.89 -7.31
N SER A 328 7.55 5.20 -7.46
CA SER A 328 6.63 5.39 -8.60
C SER A 328 6.06 6.81 -8.72
N LEU A 329 6.18 7.62 -7.67
CA LEU A 329 5.74 9.01 -7.64
C LEU A 329 6.85 10.00 -8.04
N THR A 330 8.01 9.50 -8.44
CA THR A 330 9.22 10.27 -8.78
C THR A 330 9.84 9.77 -10.09
N PRO A 331 10.81 10.48 -10.68
CA PRO A 331 11.47 10.06 -11.92
C PRO A 331 12.54 8.97 -11.74
N ILE A 332 12.76 8.43 -10.53
CA ILE A 332 13.80 7.43 -10.28
C ILE A 332 13.48 6.09 -10.98
N ASP A 333 14.51 5.43 -11.52
CA ASP A 333 14.38 4.06 -11.97
C ASP A 333 14.26 3.08 -10.78
N VAL A 334 13.52 2.00 -10.95
CA VAL A 334 13.29 1.02 -9.88
C VAL A 334 13.56 -0.40 -10.38
N ILE A 335 14.25 -1.18 -9.56
CA ILE A 335 14.30 -2.64 -9.66
C ILE A 335 13.70 -3.18 -8.36
N ALA A 336 12.62 -3.95 -8.48
CA ALA A 336 11.90 -4.49 -7.33
C ALA A 336 11.88 -6.01 -7.35
N PHE A 337 12.24 -6.65 -6.23
CA PHE A 337 12.23 -8.09 -6.07
C PHE A 337 10.90 -8.57 -5.51
N PHE A 338 10.31 -9.55 -6.18
CA PHE A 338 9.12 -10.26 -5.74
C PHE A 338 9.41 -11.75 -5.68
N GLY A 339 8.94 -12.40 -4.66
CA GLY A 339 9.10 -13.83 -4.47
C GLY A 339 7.95 -14.40 -3.65
N PRO A 340 7.85 -14.10 -2.34
CA PRO A 340 6.71 -14.53 -1.54
C PRO A 340 5.37 -13.96 -2.00
N GLU A 341 5.33 -12.75 -2.54
CA GLU A 341 4.20 -12.14 -3.25
C GLU A 341 4.54 -11.93 -4.73
N THR A 342 3.59 -11.46 -5.53
CA THR A 342 3.77 -11.25 -6.97
C THR A 342 3.59 -9.79 -7.38
N GLY A 343 4.49 -9.30 -8.24
CA GLY A 343 4.40 -7.96 -8.83
C GLY A 343 3.19 -7.78 -9.74
N ARG A 344 2.60 -8.88 -10.24
CA ARG A 344 1.33 -8.80 -11.01
C ARG A 344 0.19 -8.21 -10.18
N LEU A 345 0.17 -8.50 -8.87
CA LEU A 345 -0.85 -7.99 -7.95
C LEU A 345 -0.43 -6.68 -7.28
N TYR A 346 0.85 -6.57 -6.91
CA TYR A 346 1.30 -5.51 -6.01
C TYR A 346 2.52 -4.74 -6.53
N GLY A 347 2.92 -4.91 -7.79
CA GLY A 347 4.08 -4.22 -8.35
C GLY A 347 3.96 -2.69 -8.33
N PRO A 348 5.07 -1.96 -8.33
CA PRO A 348 5.08 -0.51 -8.50
C PRO A 348 4.45 -0.10 -9.83
N ILE A 349 3.58 0.92 -9.83
CA ILE A 349 2.95 1.45 -11.04
C ILE A 349 3.85 2.54 -11.63
N SER A 350 4.86 2.12 -12.39
CA SER A 350 5.80 3.01 -13.07
C SER A 350 6.38 2.30 -14.29
N ASP A 351 6.47 2.99 -15.43
CA ASP A 351 7.17 2.52 -16.64
C ASP A 351 8.69 2.43 -16.45
N ARG A 352 9.19 3.04 -15.36
CA ARG A 352 10.59 2.96 -14.93
C ARG A 352 10.87 1.78 -13.99
N ALA A 353 9.84 1.07 -13.54
CA ALA A 353 9.99 -0.08 -12.66
C ALA A 353 10.21 -1.36 -13.45
N THR A 354 11.21 -2.13 -13.03
CA THR A 354 11.44 -3.50 -13.48
C THR A 354 11.22 -4.43 -12.29
N VAL A 355 10.29 -5.35 -12.43
CA VAL A 355 9.99 -6.36 -11.40
C VAL A 355 10.74 -7.64 -11.77
N LEU A 356 11.47 -8.19 -10.81
CA LEU A 356 12.14 -9.49 -10.91
C LEU A 356 11.42 -10.52 -10.05
N GLU A 357 11.01 -11.62 -10.65
CA GLU A 357 10.31 -12.74 -10.02
C GLU A 357 10.94 -14.07 -10.46
N SER A 358 11.03 -15.04 -9.55
CA SER A 358 11.73 -16.30 -9.82
C SER A 358 10.93 -17.32 -10.64
N GLY A 359 9.62 -17.23 -10.65
CA GLY A 359 8.75 -18.27 -11.25
C GLY A 359 8.79 -19.63 -10.55
N MET A 360 9.26 -19.72 -9.29
CA MET A 360 9.26 -20.97 -8.54
C MET A 360 7.82 -21.48 -8.29
N ALA A 361 7.65 -22.80 -8.27
CA ALA A 361 6.35 -23.45 -8.10
C ALA A 361 5.61 -23.06 -6.81
N CYS A 362 6.34 -22.72 -5.74
CA CYS A 362 5.76 -22.23 -4.47
C CYS A 362 5.56 -20.71 -4.42
N SER A 363 5.93 -19.98 -5.46
CA SER A 363 5.82 -18.51 -5.52
C SER A 363 4.65 -18.11 -6.44
N PRO A 364 3.76 -17.20 -5.99
CA PRO A 364 3.73 -16.56 -4.67
C PRO A 364 3.12 -17.46 -3.58
N CYS A 365 3.70 -17.46 -2.38
CA CYS A 365 3.17 -18.20 -1.24
C CYS A 365 2.41 -17.31 -0.23
N LEU A 366 2.67 -16.00 -0.20
CA LEU A 366 1.87 -15.04 0.54
C LEU A 366 0.69 -14.58 -0.33
N THR A 367 -0.52 -14.81 0.15
CA THR A 367 -1.74 -14.43 -0.58
C THR A 367 -2.77 -13.82 0.35
N ALA A 368 -3.75 -13.13 -0.23
CA ALA A 368 -4.90 -12.64 0.53
C ALA A 368 -5.72 -13.78 1.16
N TYR A 369 -5.73 -14.96 0.52
CA TYR A 369 -6.51 -16.11 0.95
C TYR A 369 -5.93 -16.85 2.15
N ASN A 370 -4.62 -16.77 2.38
CA ASN A 370 -3.96 -17.33 3.56
C ASN A 370 -3.57 -16.27 4.59
N HIS A 371 -4.16 -15.07 4.50
CA HIS A 371 -3.84 -13.94 5.37
C HIS A 371 -2.35 -13.57 5.40
N ARG A 372 -1.64 -13.83 4.28
CA ARG A 372 -0.19 -13.66 4.15
C ARG A 372 0.60 -14.51 5.15
N ASP A 373 0.09 -15.68 5.48
CA ASP A 373 0.80 -16.69 6.25
C ASP A 373 1.44 -17.71 5.29
N SER A 374 2.73 -17.97 5.46
CA SER A 374 3.50 -18.84 4.58
C SER A 374 4.01 -20.06 5.31
N PHE A 375 3.95 -21.22 4.67
CA PHE A 375 4.59 -22.46 5.13
C PHE A 375 6.08 -22.52 4.81
N CYS A 376 6.67 -21.43 4.27
CA CYS A 376 8.09 -21.37 3.97
C CYS A 376 8.91 -21.51 5.26
N ASP A 377 9.96 -22.32 5.19
CA ASP A 377 10.94 -22.49 6.27
C ASP A 377 11.84 -21.26 6.46
N GLY A 378 11.69 -20.22 5.62
CA GLY A 378 12.46 -19.00 5.64
C GLY A 378 13.71 -19.03 4.76
N ASP A 379 13.97 -20.14 4.06
CA ASP A 379 15.12 -20.26 3.17
C ASP A 379 14.99 -19.45 1.86
N ASN A 380 13.86 -18.85 1.59
CA ASN A 380 13.59 -17.86 0.52
C ASN A 380 14.21 -18.20 -0.85
N GLN A 381 14.11 -19.46 -1.27
CA GLN A 381 14.68 -19.90 -2.57
C GLN A 381 14.15 -19.06 -3.74
N CYS A 382 12.89 -18.60 -3.67
CA CYS A 382 12.32 -17.72 -4.68
C CYS A 382 13.06 -16.40 -4.88
N LEU A 383 13.77 -15.91 -3.87
CA LEU A 383 14.60 -14.72 -3.96
C LEU A 383 16.09 -15.07 -4.20
N LYS A 384 16.57 -16.20 -3.70
CA LYS A 384 17.96 -16.65 -3.89
C LYS A 384 18.29 -17.00 -5.34
N VAL A 385 17.32 -17.51 -6.11
CA VAL A 385 17.51 -17.84 -7.54
C VAL A 385 17.60 -16.60 -8.43
N ILE A 386 17.19 -15.43 -7.95
CA ILE A 386 17.49 -14.14 -8.60
C ILE A 386 18.96 -13.83 -8.33
N THR A 387 19.79 -14.13 -9.29
CA THR A 387 21.24 -14.08 -9.10
C THR A 387 21.80 -12.67 -9.09
N VAL A 388 22.89 -12.45 -8.35
CA VAL A 388 23.60 -11.16 -8.31
C VAL A 388 24.00 -10.74 -9.74
N GLY A 389 24.54 -11.65 -10.56
CA GLY A 389 24.96 -11.33 -11.92
C GLY A 389 23.83 -10.90 -12.87
N GLU A 390 22.60 -11.40 -12.66
CA GLU A 390 21.43 -10.95 -13.41
C GLU A 390 21.06 -9.50 -13.00
N VAL A 391 21.03 -9.24 -11.69
CA VAL A 391 20.72 -7.92 -11.15
C VAL A 391 21.79 -6.89 -11.54
N GLU A 392 23.07 -7.24 -11.45
CA GLU A 392 24.20 -6.40 -11.88
C GLU A 392 24.07 -5.95 -13.33
N LYS A 393 23.83 -6.87 -14.24
CA LYS A 393 23.64 -6.55 -15.67
C LYS A 393 22.50 -5.55 -15.88
N LEU A 394 21.36 -5.78 -15.21
CA LEU A 394 20.21 -4.90 -15.31
C LEU A 394 20.49 -3.51 -14.72
N VAL A 395 21.15 -3.44 -13.57
CA VAL A 395 21.53 -2.19 -12.92
C VAL A 395 22.49 -1.39 -13.80
N LEU A 396 23.56 -2.02 -14.28
CA LEU A 396 24.56 -1.37 -15.13
C LEU A 396 23.94 -0.88 -16.44
N HIS A 397 23.05 -1.65 -17.06
CA HIS A 397 22.30 -1.24 -18.24
C HIS A 397 21.42 0.01 -17.96
N LYS A 398 20.64 0.01 -16.86
CA LYS A 398 19.83 1.17 -16.50
C LYS A 398 20.67 2.43 -16.21
N LEU A 399 21.85 2.25 -15.65
CA LEU A 399 22.80 3.34 -15.38
C LEU A 399 23.62 3.75 -16.61
N GLN A 400 23.47 3.06 -17.76
CA GLN A 400 24.25 3.29 -18.97
C GLN A 400 25.77 3.14 -18.75
N LEU A 401 26.15 2.08 -18.02
CA LEU A 401 27.55 1.74 -17.70
C LEU A 401 28.03 0.50 -18.46
N THR A 402 27.22 -0.05 -19.36
CA THR A 402 27.53 -1.18 -20.26
C THR A 402 27.47 -0.74 -21.71
#